data_bd47082ee87b272e0a5753f0d38b1735
#
_entry.id   bd47082ee87b272e0a5753f0d38b1735
#
_cell.length_a   1.000
_cell.length_b   1.000
_cell.length_c   1.000
_cell.angle_alpha   90.00
_cell.angle_beta   90.00
_cell.angle_gamma   90.00
#
_symmetry.space_group_name_H-M   'P 1'
#
loop_
_entity.id
_entity.type
_entity.pdbx_description
1 polymer ?
#
loop_
_entity_poly.entity_id
_entity_poly.type
_entity_poly.pdbx_seq_one_letter_code
_entity_poly.pdbx_strand_id
1 'polypeptide(L)'
;MRTLTLSEEMTVDQIEQAISERLDLKHIRFVGQRNKVVRTISLCAGSWGEKCLYEQLNRPEIDLVICGEIVEWSICEYVRDSAQLGIDRSLFVLGHMSSERSGMEYVCEYINENIQGVTAFYIECGEVYQ
;
A
#
# COMPACT_ATOMS: atom_id res chain seq x y z
N MET A 1 -2.77 9.64 1.91
CA MET A 1 -2.17 9.35 0.59
C MET A 1 -0.88 10.13 0.42
N ARG A 2 0.16 9.48 -0.07
CA ARG A 2 1.47 10.09 -0.35
C ARG A 2 2.07 9.56 -1.64
N THR A 3 2.71 10.43 -2.44
CA THR A 3 3.57 10.03 -3.54
C THR A 3 5.01 9.95 -3.04
N LEU A 4 5.66 8.82 -3.31
CA LEU A 4 7.03 8.51 -2.94
C LEU A 4 7.85 8.29 -4.21
N THR A 5 9.02 8.92 -4.29
CA THR A 5 10.01 8.64 -5.34
C THR A 5 11.16 7.87 -4.72
N LEU A 6 11.43 6.69 -5.22
CA LEU A 6 12.53 5.85 -4.74
C LEU A 6 13.87 6.49 -5.12
N SER A 7 14.89 6.34 -4.30
CA SER A 7 16.26 6.80 -4.60
C SER A 7 16.84 6.07 -5.81
N GLU A 8 16.51 4.79 -5.97
CA GLU A 8 16.88 3.92 -7.08
C GLU A 8 15.64 3.19 -7.59
N GLU A 9 15.66 2.80 -8.86
CA GLU A 9 14.61 1.96 -9.43
C GLU A 9 14.65 0.56 -8.81
N MET A 10 13.49 0.01 -8.52
CA MET A 10 13.33 -1.35 -7.98
C MET A 10 12.34 -2.14 -8.83
N THR A 11 12.53 -3.45 -8.93
CA THR A 11 11.51 -4.32 -9.49
C THR A 11 10.32 -4.47 -8.55
N VAL A 12 9.17 -4.86 -9.09
CA VAL A 12 7.97 -5.17 -8.29
C VAL A 12 8.28 -6.20 -7.21
N ASP A 13 9.05 -7.25 -7.53
CA ASP A 13 9.42 -8.30 -6.59
C ASP A 13 10.34 -7.80 -5.46
N GLN A 14 11.28 -6.90 -5.77
CA GLN A 14 12.12 -6.27 -4.75
C GLN A 14 11.32 -5.40 -3.78
N ILE A 15 10.31 -4.68 -4.30
CA ILE A 15 9.41 -3.88 -3.47
C ILE A 15 8.54 -4.78 -2.60
N GLU A 16 7.97 -5.86 -3.16
CA GLU A 16 7.18 -6.85 -2.41
C GLU A 16 8.00 -7.45 -1.27
N GLN A 17 9.23 -7.89 -1.55
CA GLN A 17 10.14 -8.42 -0.54
C GLN A 17 10.42 -7.39 0.57
N ALA A 18 10.77 -6.16 0.19
CA ALA A 18 11.07 -5.11 1.15
C ALA A 18 9.87 -4.76 2.06
N ILE A 19 8.65 -4.77 1.52
CA ILE A 19 7.43 -4.57 2.29
C ILE A 19 7.16 -5.75 3.21
N SER A 20 7.23 -6.98 2.68
CA SER A 20 7.02 -8.21 3.45
C SER A 20 7.96 -8.29 4.67
N GLU A 21 9.25 -8.02 4.46
CA GLU A 21 10.25 -8.06 5.53
C GLU A 21 10.04 -6.96 6.58
N ARG A 22 9.68 -5.74 6.15
CA ARG A 22 9.54 -4.59 7.06
C ARG A 22 8.24 -4.59 7.86
N LEU A 23 7.17 -5.12 7.28
CA LEU A 23 5.84 -5.16 7.90
C LEU A 23 5.49 -6.55 8.42
N ASP A 24 6.39 -7.54 8.31
CA ASP A 24 6.16 -8.94 8.69
C ASP A 24 4.89 -9.51 8.03
N LEU A 25 4.73 -9.26 6.72
CA LEU A 25 3.57 -9.73 5.95
C LEU A 25 3.88 -11.04 5.25
N LYS A 26 3.06 -12.06 5.51
CA LYS A 26 3.17 -13.36 4.83
C LYS A 26 2.62 -13.34 3.41
N HIS A 27 1.62 -12.50 3.17
CA HIS A 27 0.91 -12.43 1.89
C HIS A 27 0.63 -10.98 1.51
N ILE A 28 1.04 -10.61 0.30
CA ILE A 28 0.69 -9.35 -0.35
C ILE A 28 -0.05 -9.69 -1.62
N ARG A 29 -1.23 -9.14 -1.81
CA ARG A 29 -1.99 -9.32 -3.06
C ARG A 29 -1.47 -8.35 -4.10
N PHE A 30 -1.25 -8.86 -5.32
CA PHE A 30 -0.75 -8.07 -6.45
C PHE A 30 -1.64 -8.23 -7.68
N VAL A 31 -1.88 -7.12 -8.38
CA VAL A 31 -2.52 -7.09 -9.69
C VAL A 31 -1.72 -6.19 -10.61
N GLY A 32 -1.49 -6.61 -11.84
CA GLY A 32 -0.76 -5.83 -12.85
C GLY A 32 0.41 -6.59 -13.47
N GLN A 33 1.38 -5.86 -13.99
CA GLN A 33 2.57 -6.43 -14.65
C GLN A 33 3.74 -6.50 -13.67
N ARG A 34 4.26 -7.71 -13.42
CA ARG A 34 5.43 -7.91 -12.56
C ARG A 34 6.76 -7.55 -13.24
N ASN A 35 6.81 -7.67 -14.55
CA ASN A 35 8.04 -7.44 -15.34
C ASN A 35 8.27 -5.95 -15.61
N LYS A 36 8.30 -5.13 -14.56
CA LYS A 36 8.55 -3.70 -14.66
C LYS A 36 9.43 -3.21 -13.54
N VAL A 37 10.06 -2.09 -13.78
CA VAL A 37 10.75 -1.31 -12.76
C VAL A 37 9.83 -0.20 -12.26
N VAL A 38 9.98 0.15 -11.01
CA VAL A 38 9.18 1.13 -10.29
C VAL A 38 10.09 2.21 -9.75
N ARG A 39 9.76 3.45 -10.01
CA ARG A 39 10.43 4.63 -9.48
C ARG A 39 9.53 5.45 -8.58
N THR A 40 8.25 5.56 -8.95
CA THR A 40 7.29 6.40 -8.25
C THR A 40 6.09 5.58 -7.77
N ILE A 41 5.84 5.67 -6.48
CA ILE A 41 4.79 4.92 -5.78
C ILE A 41 3.75 5.88 -5.23
N SER A 42 2.46 5.57 -5.40
CA SER A 42 1.39 6.19 -4.63
C SER A 42 1.00 5.30 -3.46
N LEU A 43 1.23 5.76 -2.24
CA LEU A 43 0.87 5.07 -1.00
C LEU A 43 -0.48 5.56 -0.49
N CYS A 44 -1.44 4.64 -0.43
CA CYS A 44 -2.82 4.83 0.00
C CYS A 44 -3.16 3.89 1.17
N ALA A 45 -2.47 4.04 2.32
CA ALA A 45 -2.71 3.20 3.50
C ALA A 45 -4.17 3.31 3.97
N GLY A 46 -4.74 2.23 4.48
CA GLY A 46 -6.14 2.13 4.90
C GLY A 46 -7.11 2.06 3.71
N SER A 47 -8.27 2.70 3.83
CA SER A 47 -9.36 2.70 2.85
C SER A 47 -9.59 4.10 2.25
N TRP A 48 -9.31 4.27 0.97
CA TRP A 48 -9.42 5.56 0.26
C TRP A 48 -10.61 5.65 -0.69
N GLY A 49 -11.34 4.55 -0.86
CA GLY A 49 -12.44 4.45 -1.80
C GLY A 49 -12.01 4.42 -3.27
N GLU A 50 -12.93 3.96 -4.12
CA GLU A 50 -12.65 3.68 -5.54
C GLU A 50 -12.22 4.91 -6.32
N LYS A 51 -12.91 6.03 -6.14
CA LYS A 51 -12.62 7.27 -6.89
C LYS A 51 -11.16 7.70 -6.71
N CYS A 52 -10.67 7.70 -5.48
CA CYS A 52 -9.30 8.08 -5.19
C CYS A 52 -8.30 7.09 -5.80
N LEU A 53 -8.56 5.79 -5.72
CA LEU A 53 -7.69 4.77 -6.29
C LEU A 53 -7.65 4.85 -7.82
N TYR A 54 -8.79 5.08 -8.49
CA TYR A 54 -8.81 5.35 -9.93
C TYR A 54 -7.99 6.58 -10.30
N GLU A 55 -8.10 7.66 -9.54
CA GLU A 55 -7.30 8.88 -9.76
C GLU A 55 -5.80 8.58 -9.67
N GLN A 56 -5.37 7.79 -8.67
CA GLN A 56 -3.95 7.43 -8.54
C GLN A 56 -3.47 6.49 -9.64
N LEU A 57 -4.25 5.47 -9.99
CA LEU A 57 -3.94 4.52 -11.05
C LEU A 57 -3.87 5.17 -12.44
N ASN A 58 -4.51 6.31 -12.63
CA ASN A 58 -4.52 7.05 -13.90
C ASN A 58 -3.46 8.17 -13.98
N ARG A 59 -2.68 8.39 -12.94
CA ARG A 59 -1.57 9.36 -12.97
C ARG A 59 -0.39 8.77 -13.75
N PRO A 60 0.06 9.39 -14.84
CA PRO A 60 1.08 8.83 -15.72
C PRO A 60 2.46 8.70 -15.04
N GLU A 61 2.70 9.46 -13.99
CA GLU A 61 3.96 9.42 -13.22
C GLU A 61 3.97 8.34 -12.14
N ILE A 62 2.85 7.66 -11.86
CA ILE A 62 2.77 6.60 -10.85
C ILE A 62 2.99 5.24 -11.49
N ASP A 63 4.07 4.58 -11.09
CA ASP A 63 4.39 3.23 -11.56
C ASP A 63 3.65 2.14 -10.77
N LEU A 64 3.41 2.39 -9.48
CA LEU A 64 2.79 1.41 -8.58
C LEU A 64 1.91 2.12 -7.56
N VAL A 65 0.70 1.61 -7.37
CA VAL A 65 -0.17 1.99 -6.25
C VAL A 65 -0.05 0.93 -5.16
N ILE A 66 0.09 1.36 -3.90
CA ILE A 66 0.06 0.49 -2.72
C ILE A 66 -1.08 0.97 -1.84
N CYS A 67 -2.02 0.08 -1.53
CA CYS A 67 -3.19 0.43 -0.70
C CYS A 67 -3.44 -0.60 0.41
N GLY A 68 -4.26 -0.22 1.38
CA GLY A 68 -4.68 -1.12 2.45
C GLY A 68 -5.79 -2.05 2.00
N GLU A 69 -6.91 -1.52 1.57
CA GLU A 69 -8.05 -2.31 1.09
C GLU A 69 -8.70 -1.71 -0.16
N ILE A 70 -9.42 -2.54 -0.87
CA ILE A 70 -10.06 -2.20 -2.15
C ILE A 70 -11.41 -2.88 -2.30
N VAL A 71 -12.17 -2.41 -3.28
CA VAL A 71 -13.29 -3.15 -3.86
C VAL A 71 -12.75 -4.02 -5.00
N GLU A 72 -12.64 -5.33 -4.77
CA GLU A 72 -11.96 -6.26 -5.71
C GLU A 72 -12.61 -6.30 -7.09
N TRP A 73 -13.94 -6.39 -7.14
CA TRP A 73 -14.69 -6.47 -8.40
C TRP A 73 -14.61 -5.20 -9.27
N SER A 74 -14.09 -4.10 -8.76
CA SER A 74 -13.91 -2.85 -9.52
C SER A 74 -12.43 -2.53 -9.75
N ILE A 75 -11.66 -2.30 -8.70
CA ILE A 75 -10.27 -1.83 -8.81
C ILE A 75 -9.33 -2.91 -9.35
N CYS A 76 -9.45 -4.17 -8.85
CA CYS A 76 -8.61 -5.25 -9.37
C CYS A 76 -8.94 -5.55 -10.83
N GLU A 77 -10.23 -5.60 -11.17
CA GLU A 77 -10.68 -5.81 -12.55
C GLU A 77 -10.17 -4.69 -13.46
N TYR A 78 -10.25 -3.44 -13.03
CA TYR A 78 -9.74 -2.29 -13.78
C TYR A 78 -8.23 -2.40 -14.08
N VAL A 79 -7.43 -2.77 -13.08
CA VAL A 79 -5.97 -2.94 -13.27
C VAL A 79 -5.68 -4.12 -14.19
N ARG A 80 -6.37 -5.25 -14.01
CA ARG A 80 -6.25 -6.43 -14.87
C ARG A 80 -6.59 -6.10 -16.34
N ASP A 81 -7.72 -5.45 -16.56
CA ASP A 81 -8.20 -5.10 -17.90
C ASP A 81 -7.26 -4.07 -18.55
N SER A 82 -6.73 -3.14 -17.78
CA SER A 82 -5.71 -2.21 -18.25
C SER A 82 -4.48 -2.94 -18.78
N ALA A 83 -4.00 -3.95 -18.06
CA ALA A 83 -2.85 -4.77 -18.48
C ALA A 83 -3.13 -5.52 -19.79
N GLN A 84 -4.35 -6.02 -20.00
CA GLN A 84 -4.78 -6.67 -21.26
C GLN A 84 -4.81 -5.68 -22.43
N LEU A 85 -5.08 -4.43 -22.17
CA LEU A 85 -5.07 -3.34 -23.16
C LEU A 85 -3.67 -2.74 -23.40
N GLY A 86 -2.64 -3.30 -22.75
CA GLY A 86 -1.27 -2.79 -22.86
C GLY A 86 -1.03 -1.50 -22.05
N ILE A 87 -1.93 -1.15 -21.15
CA ILE A 87 -1.78 0.00 -20.27
C ILE A 87 -1.16 -0.49 -18.97
N ASP A 88 0.03 0.01 -18.65
CA ASP A 88 0.77 -0.40 -17.46
C ASP A 88 0.20 0.22 -16.20
N ARG A 89 -0.56 -0.57 -15.45
CA ARG A 89 -1.02 -0.26 -14.10
C ARG A 89 -0.68 -1.42 -13.18
N SER A 90 -0.28 -1.11 -11.95
CA SER A 90 0.09 -2.13 -10.97
C SER A 90 -0.35 -1.70 -9.57
N LEU A 91 -0.78 -2.68 -8.79
CA LEU A 91 -1.38 -2.48 -7.48
C LEU A 91 -0.93 -3.54 -6.49
N PHE A 92 -0.45 -3.12 -5.31
CA PHE A 92 -0.37 -3.95 -4.13
C PHE A 92 -1.50 -3.65 -3.15
N VAL A 93 -2.05 -4.70 -2.55
CA VAL A 93 -3.05 -4.62 -1.48
C VAL A 93 -2.51 -5.32 -0.24
N LEU A 94 -2.22 -4.55 0.79
CA LEU A 94 -1.52 -5.01 2.00
C LEU A 94 -2.46 -5.54 3.10
N GLY A 95 -3.73 -5.17 3.08
CA GLY A 95 -4.65 -5.26 4.21
C GLY A 95 -4.76 -3.91 4.94
N HIS A 96 -5.96 -3.58 5.43
CA HIS A 96 -6.22 -2.30 6.09
C HIS A 96 -5.27 -2.12 7.28
N MET A 97 -5.34 -3.03 8.25
CA MET A 97 -4.53 -2.97 9.46
C MET A 97 -3.03 -2.98 9.16
N SER A 98 -2.57 -3.89 8.33
CA SER A 98 -1.15 -4.01 7.98
C SER A 98 -0.58 -2.73 7.38
N SER A 99 -1.37 -2.04 6.57
CA SER A 99 -0.95 -0.79 5.93
C SER A 99 -0.89 0.41 6.89
N GLU A 100 -1.60 0.35 8.03
CA GLU A 100 -1.69 1.44 9.02
C GLU A 100 -0.95 1.15 10.34
N ARG A 101 -0.57 -0.11 10.60
CA ARG A 101 0.08 -0.56 11.86
C ARG A 101 1.20 0.38 12.31
N SER A 102 2.21 0.56 11.48
CA SER A 102 3.37 1.39 11.84
C SER A 102 3.01 2.84 12.15
N GLY A 103 1.97 3.37 11.49
CA GLY A 103 1.44 4.69 11.78
C GLY A 103 0.78 4.75 13.16
N MET A 104 0.03 3.73 13.54
CA MET A 104 -0.64 3.66 14.85
C MET A 104 0.36 3.42 15.99
N GLU A 105 1.39 2.62 15.78
CA GLU A 105 2.51 2.45 16.71
C GLU A 105 3.20 3.81 16.95
N TYR A 106 3.53 4.53 15.89
CA TYR A 106 4.12 5.87 15.98
C TYR A 106 3.20 6.88 16.68
N VAL A 107 1.88 6.82 16.49
CA VAL A 107 0.92 7.68 17.24
C VAL A 107 1.01 7.40 18.74
N CYS A 108 1.14 6.16 19.18
CA CYS A 108 1.31 5.82 20.59
C CYS A 108 2.62 6.39 21.14
N GLU A 109 3.72 6.26 20.40
CA GLU A 109 5.01 6.85 20.77
C GLU A 109 4.89 8.39 20.91
N TYR A 110 4.32 9.04 19.91
CA TYR A 110 4.11 10.48 19.89
C TYR A 110 3.28 10.97 21.09
N ILE A 111 2.19 10.28 21.45
CA ILE A 111 1.36 10.61 22.61
C ILE A 111 2.17 10.51 23.91
N ASN A 112 2.91 9.40 24.07
CA ASN A 112 3.69 9.17 25.28
C ASN A 112 4.82 10.19 25.47
N GLU A 113 5.39 10.67 24.39
CA GLU A 113 6.46 11.67 24.43
C GLU A 113 5.95 13.10 24.65
N ASN A 114 4.77 13.43 24.15
CA ASN A 114 4.30 14.82 24.05
C ASN A 114 3.10 15.17 24.93
N ILE A 115 2.37 14.19 25.48
CA ILE A 115 1.17 14.42 26.27
C ILE A 115 1.35 13.88 27.69
N GLN A 116 1.37 14.80 28.68
CA GLN A 116 1.50 14.43 30.08
C GLN A 116 0.21 13.83 30.65
N GLY A 117 0.36 12.84 31.53
CA GLY A 117 -0.77 12.25 32.27
C GLY A 117 -1.57 11.22 31.46
N VAL A 118 -1.11 10.88 30.27
CA VAL A 118 -1.71 9.83 29.40
C VAL A 118 -0.65 8.79 29.08
N THR A 119 -1.05 7.53 29.05
CA THR A 119 -0.23 6.44 28.53
C THR A 119 -0.97 5.77 27.38
N ALA A 120 -0.39 5.78 26.19
CA ALA A 120 -0.90 5.13 25.01
C ALA A 120 -0.07 3.88 24.68
N PHE A 121 -0.72 2.81 24.25
CA PHE A 121 -0.08 1.61 23.76
C PHE A 121 -0.88 1.00 22.60
N TYR A 122 -0.16 0.44 21.65
CA TYR A 122 -0.75 -0.26 20.51
C TYR A 122 -1.19 -1.65 20.94
N ILE A 123 -2.38 -2.08 20.53
CA ILE A 123 -2.89 -3.44 20.73
C ILE A 123 -3.02 -4.09 19.37
N GLU A 124 -2.24 -5.14 19.13
CA GLU A 124 -2.32 -5.94 17.91
C GLU A 124 -3.62 -6.76 17.90
N CYS A 125 -4.44 -6.58 16.87
CA CYS A 125 -5.71 -7.29 16.70
C CYS A 125 -5.60 -8.49 15.74
N GLY A 126 -4.46 -8.68 15.08
CA GLY A 126 -4.24 -9.72 14.08
C GLY A 126 -4.85 -9.41 12.70
N GLU A 127 -4.43 -10.18 11.72
CA GLU A 127 -4.88 -10.02 10.34
C GLU A 127 -6.21 -10.75 10.10
N VAL A 128 -7.07 -10.17 9.24
CA VAL A 128 -8.33 -10.78 8.82
C VAL A 128 -8.07 -11.98 7.91
N TYR A 129 -7.08 -11.87 7.03
CA TYR A 129 -6.66 -12.95 6.12
C TYR A 129 -5.40 -13.61 6.67
N GLN A 130 -5.45 -14.95 6.84
CA GLN A 130 -4.36 -15.76 7.39
C GLN A 130 -3.79 -16.71 6.34
#